data_d12c3037950ff106db49fdbe2b04c1c7
#
_entry.id   d12c3037950ff106db49fdbe2b04c1c7
#
_cell.length_a   1.000
_cell.length_b   1.000
_cell.length_c   1.000
_cell.angle_alpha   90.00
_cell.angle_beta   90.00
_cell.angle_gamma   90.00
#
_symmetry.space_group_name_H-M   'P 1'
#
loop_
_entity.id
_entity.type
_entity.pdbx_description
1 polymer ?
#
loop_
_entity_poly.entity_id
_entity_poly.type
_entity_poly.pdbx_seq_one_letter_code
_entity_poly.pdbx_strand_id
1 'polypeptide(L)'
;MSDAFADVAKMKNIKEAIKSHEGQLVELTLENGRKREKNKICRLTEVYPSLFIVEYQDFSSQAGAINNSYVESYTYSDILTEKTLIRYLSPEEQAEIENK
;
A
#
# COMPACT_ATOMS: atom_id res chain seq x y z
N MET A 1 21.22 11.36 18.62
CA MET A 1 20.17 11.42 19.59
C MET A 1 18.97 10.64 19.15
N SER A 2 18.43 9.89 20.05
CA SER A 2 17.27 9.08 19.75
C SER A 2 16.04 9.96 19.59
N ASP A 3 15.41 9.90 18.44
CA ASP A 3 14.18 10.62 18.18
C ASP A 3 12.97 9.72 18.42
N ALA A 4 12.94 9.10 19.59
CA ALA A 4 11.86 8.19 19.92
C ALA A 4 10.49 8.86 19.77
N PHE A 5 10.41 10.12 20.18
CA PHE A 5 9.16 10.86 20.02
C PHE A 5 8.83 11.12 18.55
N ALA A 6 9.84 11.42 17.76
CA ALA A 6 9.64 11.64 16.33
C ALA A 6 9.18 10.35 15.64
N ASP A 7 9.76 9.22 16.04
CA ASP A 7 9.37 7.94 15.47
C ASP A 7 7.95 7.55 15.87
N VAL A 8 7.58 7.83 17.12
CA VAL A 8 6.23 7.56 17.59
C VAL A 8 5.22 8.43 16.82
N ALA A 9 5.54 9.71 16.64
CA ALA A 9 4.68 10.61 15.91
C ALA A 9 4.55 10.19 14.45
N LYS A 10 5.65 9.80 13.81
CA LYS A 10 5.63 9.32 12.43
C LYS A 10 4.79 8.06 12.31
N MET A 11 4.95 7.13 13.24
CA MET A 11 4.19 5.90 13.24
C MET A 11 2.70 6.18 13.37
N LYS A 12 2.33 7.09 14.25
CA LYS A 12 0.93 7.48 14.41
C LYS A 12 0.38 8.09 13.12
N ASN A 13 1.15 8.98 12.50
CA ASN A 13 0.73 9.62 11.26
C ASN A 13 0.55 8.61 10.15
N ILE A 14 1.45 7.64 10.07
CA ILE A 14 1.38 6.57 9.07
C ILE A 14 0.09 5.77 9.27
N LYS A 15 -0.19 5.37 10.49
CA LYS A 15 -1.39 4.60 10.81
C LYS A 15 -2.67 5.37 10.48
N GLU A 16 -2.72 6.63 10.83
CA GLU A 16 -3.89 7.46 10.56
C GLU A 16 -4.10 7.68 9.07
N ALA A 17 -3.02 7.92 8.33
CA ALA A 17 -3.12 8.10 6.89
C ALA A 17 -3.61 6.83 6.20
N ILE A 18 -3.07 5.70 6.60
CA ILE A 18 -3.48 4.42 6.01
C ILE A 18 -4.94 4.14 6.35
N LYS A 19 -5.33 4.35 7.60
CA LYS A 19 -6.71 4.12 7.99
C LYS A 19 -7.69 5.01 7.23
N SER A 20 -7.31 6.25 6.98
CA SER A 20 -8.18 7.17 6.25
C SER A 20 -8.34 6.80 4.78
N HIS A 21 -7.48 5.94 4.28
CA HIS A 21 -7.53 5.47 2.89
C HIS A 21 -8.01 4.02 2.77
N GLU A 22 -8.55 3.49 3.85
CA GLU A 22 -9.08 2.12 3.82
C GLU A 22 -10.16 1.98 2.76
N GLY A 23 -10.06 0.92 1.97
CA GLY A 23 -10.99 0.68 0.87
C GLY A 23 -10.58 1.33 -0.44
N GLN A 24 -9.52 2.12 -0.44
CA GLN A 24 -9.07 2.85 -1.63
C GLN A 24 -7.86 2.20 -2.26
N LEU A 25 -7.59 2.58 -3.50
CA LEU A 25 -6.41 2.13 -4.20
C LEU A 25 -5.20 2.94 -3.76
N VAL A 26 -4.09 2.25 -3.59
CA VAL A 26 -2.82 2.87 -3.26
C VAL A 26 -1.73 2.27 -4.13
N GLU A 27 -0.60 2.97 -4.22
CA GLU A 27 0.54 2.49 -4.98
C GLU A 27 1.67 2.16 -4.01
N LEU A 28 2.19 0.97 -4.09
CA LEU A 28 3.29 0.53 -3.24
C LEU A 28 4.56 0.33 -4.06
N THR A 29 5.67 0.71 -3.46
CA THR A 29 6.99 0.40 -3.97
C THR A 29 7.65 -0.49 -2.94
N LEU A 30 8.01 -1.68 -3.34
CA LEU A 30 8.55 -2.69 -2.43
C LEU A 30 10.03 -2.88 -2.69
N GLU A 31 10.80 -2.95 -1.62
CA GLU A 31 12.20 -3.28 -1.70
C GLU A 31 12.34 -4.75 -1.33
N ASN A 32 12.72 -5.56 -2.30
CA ASN A 32 12.78 -7.00 -2.12
C ASN A 32 14.16 -7.49 -2.50
N GLY A 33 15.08 -7.43 -1.55
CA GLY A 33 16.46 -7.80 -1.77
C GLY A 33 17.13 -6.92 -2.81
N ARG A 34 17.53 -7.51 -3.92
CA ARG A 34 18.20 -6.79 -4.98
C ARG A 34 17.24 -6.08 -5.94
N LYS A 35 15.98 -6.44 -5.87
CA LYS A 35 14.99 -5.88 -6.78
C LYS A 35 14.06 -4.94 -6.03
N ARG A 36 13.77 -3.84 -6.66
CA ARG A 36 12.77 -2.91 -6.18
C ARG A 36 11.56 -3.02 -7.09
N GLU A 37 10.46 -3.48 -6.55
CA GLU A 37 9.21 -3.54 -7.29
C GLU A 37 8.51 -2.22 -7.13
N LYS A 38 8.46 -1.45 -8.20
CA LYS A 38 7.90 -0.10 -8.16
C LYS A 38 6.47 -0.07 -8.68
N ASN A 39 5.73 0.86 -8.16
CA ASN A 39 4.42 1.26 -8.69
C ASN A 39 3.44 0.10 -8.77
N LYS A 40 3.37 -0.70 -7.71
CA LYS A 40 2.39 -1.78 -7.64
C LYS A 40 1.09 -1.22 -7.10
N ILE A 41 0.05 -1.30 -7.90
CA ILE A 41 -1.27 -0.81 -7.51
C ILE A 41 -2.00 -1.90 -6.75
N CYS A 42 -2.56 -1.53 -5.62
CA CYS A 42 -3.32 -2.46 -4.80
C CYS A 42 -4.45 -1.71 -4.08
N ARG A 43 -5.40 -2.48 -3.58
CA ARG A 43 -6.50 -1.93 -2.78
C ARG A 43 -6.23 -2.20 -1.32
N LEU A 44 -6.36 -1.16 -0.52
CA LEU A 44 -6.19 -1.26 0.93
C LEU A 44 -7.48 -1.84 1.50
N THR A 45 -7.47 -3.13 1.82
CA THR A 45 -8.70 -3.83 2.20
C THR A 45 -8.98 -3.82 3.69
N GLU A 46 -7.94 -3.93 4.52
CA GLU A 46 -8.13 -3.98 5.96
C GLU A 46 -7.00 -3.25 6.66
N VAL A 47 -7.35 -2.61 7.77
CA VAL A 47 -6.38 -1.85 8.57
C VAL A 47 -6.49 -2.31 10.01
N TYR A 48 -5.38 -2.75 10.57
CA TYR A 48 -5.30 -3.22 11.95
C TYR A 48 -4.28 -2.39 12.73
N PRO A 49 -4.26 -2.50 14.05
CA PRO A 49 -3.34 -1.67 14.86
C PRO A 49 -1.87 -1.87 14.58
N SER A 50 -1.45 -3.05 14.12
CA SER A 50 -0.03 -3.34 13.90
C SER A 50 0.33 -3.59 12.44
N LEU A 51 -0.68 -3.79 11.58
CA LEU A 51 -0.43 -4.08 10.17
C LEU A 51 -1.63 -3.67 9.33
N PHE A 52 -1.44 -3.70 8.03
CA PHE A 52 -2.53 -3.46 7.10
C PHE A 52 -2.46 -4.52 5.99
N ILE A 53 -3.60 -4.77 5.37
CA ILE A 53 -3.73 -5.79 4.34
C ILE A 53 -4.12 -5.12 3.04
N VAL A 54 -3.47 -5.53 1.96
CA VAL A 54 -3.77 -5.03 0.63
C VAL A 54 -4.08 -6.20 -0.28
N GLU A 55 -4.88 -5.93 -1.30
CA GLU A 55 -5.18 -6.89 -2.33
C GLU A 55 -4.60 -6.39 -3.65
N TYR A 56 -3.73 -7.20 -4.23
CA TYR A 56 -3.18 -6.92 -5.56
C TYR A 56 -4.08 -7.55 -6.60
N GLN A 57 -4.45 -6.77 -7.59
CA GLN A 57 -5.24 -7.26 -8.71
C GLN A 57 -4.40 -7.15 -9.97
N ASP A 58 -4.57 -8.11 -10.84
CA ASP A 58 -3.90 -8.07 -12.12
C ASP A 58 -4.74 -7.28 -13.09
N PHE A 59 -4.43 -5.99 -13.20
CA PHE A 59 -5.14 -5.10 -14.10
C PHE A 59 -4.73 -5.27 -15.55
N SER A 60 -3.69 -6.06 -15.79
CA SER A 60 -3.22 -6.32 -17.14
C SER A 60 -3.82 -7.58 -17.75
N SER A 61 -4.71 -8.26 -17.04
CA SER A 61 -5.28 -9.50 -17.51
C SER A 61 -6.04 -9.28 -18.81
N GLN A 62 -5.84 -10.19 -19.74
CA GLN A 62 -6.54 -10.14 -20.99
C GLN A 62 -7.94 -10.70 -20.84
N ALA A 63 -8.80 -10.35 -21.79
CA ALA A 63 -10.16 -10.83 -21.76
C ALA A 63 -10.19 -12.37 -21.71
N GLY A 64 -10.95 -12.89 -20.78
CA GLY A 64 -11.04 -14.32 -20.58
C GLY A 64 -10.05 -14.89 -19.60
N ALA A 65 -9.09 -14.11 -19.17
CA ALA A 65 -8.15 -14.57 -18.15
C ALA A 65 -8.82 -14.62 -16.79
N ILE A 66 -8.40 -15.58 -15.97
CA ILE A 66 -8.87 -15.65 -14.61
C ILE A 66 -8.29 -14.47 -13.84
N ASN A 67 -9.12 -13.78 -13.10
CA ASN A 67 -8.65 -12.67 -12.26
C ASN A 67 -7.75 -13.22 -11.16
N ASN A 68 -6.46 -12.99 -11.32
CA ASN A 68 -5.51 -13.37 -10.31
C ASN A 68 -5.36 -12.23 -9.31
N SER A 69 -6.03 -12.39 -8.19
CA SER A 69 -5.81 -11.46 -7.09
C SER A 69 -5.15 -12.22 -5.95
N TYR A 70 -4.33 -11.53 -5.20
CA TYR A 70 -3.72 -12.12 -4.02
C TYR A 70 -3.59 -11.05 -2.95
N VAL A 71 -3.52 -11.51 -1.71
CA VAL A 71 -3.55 -10.66 -0.53
C VAL A 71 -2.17 -10.69 0.13
N GLU A 72 -1.69 -9.54 0.52
CA GLU A 72 -0.44 -9.40 1.24
C GLU A 72 -0.64 -8.50 2.44
N SER A 73 0.14 -8.74 3.49
CA SER A 73 0.11 -7.89 4.66
C SER A 73 1.48 -7.22 4.82
N TYR A 74 1.43 -5.99 5.30
CA TYR A 74 2.64 -5.21 5.58
C TYR A 74 2.50 -4.55 6.94
N THR A 75 3.61 -4.35 7.62
CA THR A 75 3.59 -3.66 8.90
C THR A 75 3.79 -2.16 8.69
N TYR A 76 3.33 -1.38 9.63
CA TYR A 76 3.58 0.05 9.60
C TYR A 76 5.07 0.34 9.76
N SER A 77 5.77 -0.56 10.41
CA SER A 77 7.21 -0.45 10.57
C SER A 77 7.93 -0.50 9.21
N ASP A 78 7.42 -1.28 8.27
CA ASP A 78 7.98 -1.33 6.93
C ASP A 78 7.87 0.02 6.22
N ILE A 79 6.78 0.74 6.47
CA ILE A 79 6.61 2.09 5.92
C ILE A 79 7.56 3.06 6.61
N LEU A 80 7.65 2.97 7.93
CA LEU A 80 8.49 3.86 8.72
C LEU A 80 9.97 3.72 8.33
N THR A 81 10.43 2.51 8.09
CA THR A 81 11.81 2.24 7.73
C THR A 81 12.06 2.31 6.23
N GLU A 82 11.06 2.67 5.47
CA GLU A 82 11.13 2.85 4.02
C GLU A 82 11.44 1.57 3.24
N LYS A 83 11.22 0.42 3.83
CA LYS A 83 11.27 -0.85 3.11
C LYS A 83 10.10 -0.97 2.15
N THR A 84 9.00 -0.34 2.51
CA THR A 84 7.81 -0.25 1.68
C THR A 84 7.43 1.22 1.60
N LEU A 85 7.32 1.74 0.40
CA LEU A 85 6.88 3.12 0.20
C LEU A 85 5.43 3.09 -0.28
N ILE A 86 4.62 3.98 0.28
CA ILE A 86 3.21 4.04 -0.07
C ILE A 86 2.88 5.43 -0.62
N ARG A 87 2.15 5.45 -1.73
CA ARG A 87 1.65 6.69 -2.32
C ARG A 87 0.14 6.59 -2.45
N TYR A 88 -0.54 7.57 -1.94
CA TYR A 88 -1.99 7.61 -2.00
C TYR A 88 -2.41 8.22 -3.34
N LEU A 89 -3.29 7.52 -4.03
CA LEU A 89 -3.74 7.96 -5.33
C LEU A 89 -4.84 9.00 -5.20
N SER A 90 -4.85 9.97 -6.10
CA SER A 90 -5.93 10.95 -6.15
C SER A 90 -7.20 10.28 -6.64
N PRO A 91 -8.38 10.88 -6.38
CA PRO A 91 -9.62 10.33 -6.90
C PRO A 91 -9.60 10.15 -8.42
N GLU A 92 -8.93 11.06 -9.13
CA GLU A 92 -8.81 10.96 -10.58
C GLU A 92 -7.98 9.78 -11.01
N GLU A 93 -6.87 9.54 -10.32
CA GLU A 93 -6.01 8.39 -10.62
C GLU A 93 -6.74 7.09 -10.33
N GLN A 94 -7.48 7.02 -9.25
CA GLN A 94 -8.25 5.84 -8.90
C GLN A 94 -9.33 5.55 -9.93
N ALA A 95 -10.04 6.59 -10.37
CA ALA A 95 -11.06 6.44 -11.39
C ALA A 95 -10.48 5.93 -12.71
N GLU A 96 -9.32 6.45 -13.08
CA GLU A 96 -8.64 6.03 -14.29
C GLU A 96 -8.29 4.54 -14.26
N ILE A 97 -7.78 4.09 -13.13
CA ILE A 97 -7.40 2.69 -12.96
C ILE A 97 -8.63 1.80 -12.98
N GLU A 98 -9.68 2.18 -12.27
CA GLU A 98 -10.89 1.38 -12.17
C GLU A 98 -11.68 1.29 -13.47
N ASN A 99 -11.50 2.26 -14.35
CA ASN A 99 -12.20 2.28 -15.63
C ASN A 99 -11.51 1.51 -16.75
N LYS A 100 -10.40 0.88 -16.46
CA LYS A 100 -9.69 0.08 -17.46
C LYS A 100 -10.19 -1.34 -17.52
#